data_f14055180c61f105a7d17e7791995b32
#
_entry.id   f14055180c61f105a7d17e7791995b32
#
_cell.length_a   1.000
_cell.length_b   1.000
_cell.length_c   1.000
_cell.angle_alpha   90.00
_cell.angle_beta   90.00
_cell.angle_gamma   90.00
#
_symmetry.space_group_name_H-M   'P 1'
#
loop_
_entity.id
_entity.type
_entity.pdbx_description
1 polymer ?
#
loop_
_entity_poly.entity_id
_entity_poly.type
_entity_poly.pdbx_seq_one_letter_code
_entity_poly.pdbx_strand_id
1 'polypeptide(L)'
;GRVLEIAEITQGLKALAKELDVPVLALSQLSRQVEQREDKKPLLSDLRESGSIEQDADVVMFVFREQYYLEKQEPKPGTAEHVEWQEKMSQIHNQAEIIIGKQRHGPTGVIKLEFESAFTKFKDVTS
;
A
#
# COMPACT_ATOMS: atom_id res chain seq x y z
N GLY A 1 5.53 -10.47 23.13
CA GLY A 1 5.53 -9.16 22.50
C GLY A 1 4.60 -9.08 21.32
N ARG A 2 4.50 -7.91 20.74
CA ARG A 2 3.57 -7.65 19.62
C ARG A 2 3.88 -8.49 18.38
N VAL A 3 5.16 -8.71 18.09
CA VAL A 3 5.59 -9.53 16.95
C VAL A 3 5.12 -10.96 17.12
N LEU A 4 5.23 -11.50 18.34
CA LEU A 4 4.78 -12.85 18.62
C LEU A 4 3.25 -12.99 18.54
N GLU A 5 2.52 -12.00 19.03
CA GLU A 5 1.06 -11.98 18.93
C GLU A 5 0.60 -11.95 17.47
N ILE A 6 1.24 -11.15 16.63
CA ILE A 6 0.93 -11.09 15.21
C ILE A 6 1.26 -12.42 14.54
N ALA A 7 2.36 -13.07 14.92
CA ALA A 7 2.72 -14.38 14.41
C ALA A 7 1.65 -15.42 14.70
N GLU A 8 1.12 -15.43 15.91
CA GLU A 8 0.04 -16.34 16.30
C GLU A 8 -1.24 -16.09 15.49
N ILE A 9 -1.58 -14.82 15.28
CA ILE A 9 -2.75 -14.43 14.48
C ILE A 9 -2.60 -14.89 13.04
N THR A 10 -1.46 -14.61 12.40
CA THR A 10 -1.27 -14.95 10.98
C THR A 10 -1.22 -16.46 10.77
N GLN A 11 -0.59 -17.21 11.66
CA GLN A 11 -0.57 -18.66 11.60
C GLN A 11 -1.98 -19.24 11.79
N GLY A 12 -2.76 -18.67 12.71
CA GLY A 12 -4.15 -19.06 12.92
C GLY A 12 -5.03 -18.81 11.72
N LEU A 13 -4.87 -17.64 11.07
CA LEU A 13 -5.61 -17.31 9.86
C LEU A 13 -5.28 -18.26 8.71
N LYS A 14 -4.01 -18.60 8.56
CA LYS A 14 -3.58 -19.54 7.52
C LYS A 14 -4.14 -20.94 7.75
N ALA A 15 -4.09 -21.41 9.00
CA ALA A 15 -4.67 -22.70 9.36
C ALA A 15 -6.18 -22.73 9.08
N LEU A 16 -6.89 -21.65 9.44
CA LEU A 16 -8.32 -21.53 9.19
C LEU A 16 -8.64 -21.54 7.69
N ALA A 17 -7.86 -20.83 6.89
CA ALA A 17 -8.04 -20.81 5.44
C ALA A 17 -7.90 -22.21 4.83
N LYS A 18 -6.92 -22.98 5.28
CA LYS A 18 -6.73 -24.37 4.84
C LYS A 18 -7.86 -25.29 5.31
N GLU A 19 -8.23 -25.18 6.57
CA GLU A 19 -9.27 -26.03 7.16
C GLU A 19 -10.62 -25.84 6.51
N LEU A 20 -11.00 -24.59 6.25
CA LEU A 20 -12.29 -24.25 5.63
C LEU A 20 -12.24 -24.17 4.11
N ASP A 21 -11.06 -24.29 3.52
CA ASP A 21 -10.85 -24.17 2.06
C ASP A 21 -11.41 -22.86 1.53
N VAL A 22 -11.06 -21.76 2.20
CA VAL A 22 -11.49 -20.40 1.83
C VAL A 22 -10.29 -19.46 1.77
N PRO A 23 -10.34 -18.43 0.93
CA PRO A 23 -9.33 -17.37 0.98
C PRO A 23 -9.57 -16.47 2.20
N VAL A 24 -8.48 -16.00 2.81
CA VAL A 24 -8.54 -15.03 3.89
C VAL A 24 -7.78 -13.78 3.46
N LEU A 25 -8.44 -12.64 3.47
CA LEU A 25 -7.85 -11.34 3.18
C LEU A 25 -7.72 -10.56 4.51
N ALA A 26 -6.50 -10.24 4.90
CA ALA A 26 -6.23 -9.49 6.11
C ALA A 26 -5.68 -8.10 5.76
N LEU A 27 -6.15 -7.08 6.45
CA LEU A 27 -5.65 -5.72 6.30
C LEU A 27 -4.69 -5.39 7.44
N SER A 28 -3.61 -4.71 7.11
CA SER A 28 -2.60 -4.30 8.08
C SER A 28 -2.13 -2.89 7.79
N GLN A 29 -1.85 -2.15 8.84
CA GLN A 29 -1.20 -0.85 8.72
C GLN A 29 0.32 -1.06 8.61
N LEU A 30 0.97 -0.17 7.87
CA LEU A 30 2.42 -0.15 7.76
C LEU A 30 3.04 0.70 8.87
N SER A 31 4.33 0.48 9.12
CA SER A 31 5.10 1.33 9.99
C SER A 31 5.08 2.78 9.47
N ARG A 32 4.98 3.75 10.38
CA ARG A 32 5.04 5.17 10.03
C ARG A 32 6.39 5.59 9.46
N GLN A 33 7.42 4.76 9.62
CA GLN A 33 8.75 5.05 9.08
C GLN A 33 8.73 5.19 7.56
N VAL A 34 7.79 4.54 6.87
CA VAL A 34 7.66 4.69 5.42
C VAL A 34 7.40 6.13 5.01
N GLU A 35 6.70 6.90 5.84
CA GLU A 35 6.37 8.30 5.57
C GLU A 35 7.58 9.23 5.69
N GLN A 36 8.64 8.77 6.33
CA GLN A 36 9.87 9.55 6.51
C GLN A 36 10.87 9.33 5.38
N ARG A 37 10.64 8.35 4.52
CA ARG A 37 11.51 8.11 3.37
C ARG A 37 11.20 9.08 2.24
N GLU A 38 12.20 9.33 1.42
CA GLU A 38 12.04 10.13 0.21
C GLU A 38 11.14 9.41 -0.79
N ASP A 39 11.40 8.13 -1.05
CA ASP A 39 10.49 7.27 -1.81
C ASP A 39 9.55 6.57 -0.83
N LYS A 40 8.29 6.94 -0.87
CA LYS A 40 7.27 6.44 0.05
C LYS A 40 6.53 5.21 -0.45
N LYS A 41 6.97 4.61 -1.56
CA LYS A 41 6.37 3.36 -2.03
C LYS A 41 6.67 2.24 -1.04
N PRO A 42 5.63 1.52 -0.57
CA PRO A 42 5.84 0.46 0.41
C PRO A 42 6.69 -0.68 -0.11
N LEU A 43 7.46 -1.27 0.80
CA LEU A 43 8.31 -2.43 0.56
C LEU A 43 7.98 -3.51 1.59
N LEU A 44 8.33 -4.77 1.29
CA LEU A 44 8.15 -5.86 2.25
C LEU A 44 8.86 -5.58 3.58
N SER A 45 10.00 -4.89 3.56
CA SER A 45 10.70 -4.51 4.78
C SER A 45 9.87 -3.61 5.70
N ASP A 46 8.86 -2.93 5.19
CA ASP A 46 7.96 -2.10 5.99
C ASP A 46 7.01 -2.95 6.87
N LEU A 47 6.96 -4.25 6.63
CA LEU A 47 6.23 -5.21 7.47
C LEU A 47 7.13 -5.86 8.53
N ARG A 48 8.34 -5.36 8.71
CA ARG A 48 9.37 -6.03 9.54
C ARG A 48 8.93 -6.22 10.98
N GLU A 49 8.18 -5.29 11.56
CA GLU A 49 7.62 -5.43 12.91
C GLU A 49 6.47 -6.43 12.98
N SER A 50 5.97 -6.84 11.83
CA SER A 50 4.92 -7.84 11.67
C SER A 50 5.47 -9.06 10.94
N GLY A 51 6.70 -9.47 11.29
CA GLY A 51 7.57 -10.34 10.52
C GLY A 51 6.97 -11.64 10.00
N SER A 52 5.97 -12.21 10.68
CA SER A 52 5.35 -13.44 10.20
C SER A 52 4.36 -13.22 9.06
N ILE A 53 3.86 -12.00 8.87
CA ILE A 53 2.93 -11.69 7.78
C ILE A 53 3.58 -11.99 6.44
N GLU A 54 4.82 -11.54 6.25
CA GLU A 54 5.56 -11.76 5.01
C GLU A 54 5.75 -13.26 4.74
N GLN A 55 6.03 -14.04 5.77
CA GLN A 55 6.28 -15.47 5.64
C GLN A 55 5.00 -16.27 5.42
N ASP A 56 3.94 -15.94 6.14
CA ASP A 56 2.70 -16.72 6.15
C ASP A 56 1.79 -16.37 4.98
N ALA A 57 1.80 -15.15 4.49
CA ALA A 57 0.94 -14.74 3.39
C ALA A 57 1.39 -15.35 2.06
N ASP A 58 0.44 -15.78 1.26
CA ASP A 58 0.71 -16.24 -0.11
C ASP A 58 0.90 -15.04 -1.05
N VAL A 59 0.19 -13.96 -0.79
CA VAL A 59 0.27 -12.72 -1.57
C VAL A 59 0.32 -11.55 -0.60
N VAL A 60 1.24 -10.62 -0.84
CA VAL A 60 1.31 -9.35 -0.11
C VAL A 60 1.15 -8.24 -1.13
N MET A 61 0.14 -7.40 -0.91
CA MET A 61 -0.15 -6.25 -1.76
C MET A 61 -0.15 -4.98 -0.93
N PHE A 62 0.40 -3.91 -1.51
CA PHE A 62 0.38 -2.60 -0.88
C PHE A 62 -0.46 -1.66 -1.73
N VAL A 63 -1.21 -0.78 -1.07
CA VAL A 63 -1.94 0.30 -1.72
C VAL A 63 -1.13 1.58 -1.57
N PHE A 64 -0.84 2.23 -2.68
CA PHE A 64 -0.07 3.47 -2.70
C PHE A 64 -0.79 4.53 -3.52
N ARG A 65 -0.91 5.74 -2.93
CA ARG A 65 -1.46 6.92 -3.59
C ARG A 65 -0.49 8.07 -3.37
N GLU A 66 0.27 8.42 -4.41
CA GLU A 66 1.21 9.53 -4.32
C GLU A 66 0.53 10.85 -3.99
N GLN A 67 -0.67 11.06 -4.52
CA GLN A 67 -1.48 12.25 -4.25
C GLN A 67 -1.66 12.48 -2.74
N TYR A 68 -1.88 11.42 -1.98
CA TYR A 68 -2.08 11.51 -0.53
C TYR A 68 -0.90 12.21 0.16
N TYR A 69 0.33 11.87 -0.24
CA TYR A 69 1.53 12.46 0.34
C TYR A 69 1.80 13.85 -0.22
N LEU A 70 1.58 14.04 -1.52
CA LEU A 70 1.87 15.31 -2.19
C LEU A 70 0.92 16.42 -1.72
N GLU A 71 -0.33 16.10 -1.40
CA GLU A 71 -1.27 17.06 -0.82
C GLU A 71 -0.74 17.70 0.46
N LYS A 72 -0.01 16.93 1.27
CA LYS A 72 0.55 17.41 2.53
C LYS A 72 1.78 18.28 2.35
N GLN A 73 2.33 18.34 1.17
CA GLN A 73 3.58 19.05 0.86
C GLN A 73 3.34 20.32 0.05
N GLU A 74 2.13 20.85 0.08
CA GLU A 74 1.78 22.04 -0.68
C GLU A 74 2.67 23.22 -0.28
N PRO A 75 3.45 23.80 -1.22
CA PRO A 75 4.25 24.99 -0.95
C PRO A 75 3.37 26.22 -0.79
N LYS A 76 3.99 27.31 -0.34
CA LYS A 76 3.29 28.57 -0.17
C LYS A 76 2.76 29.08 -1.51
N PRO A 77 1.46 29.42 -1.61
CA PRO A 77 0.91 29.98 -2.83
C PRO A 77 1.66 31.23 -3.30
N GLY A 78 1.79 31.37 -4.62
CA GLY A 78 2.49 32.49 -5.23
C GLY A 78 3.98 32.28 -5.46
N THR A 79 4.51 31.09 -5.10
CA THR A 79 5.90 30.74 -5.31
C THR A 79 6.07 29.88 -6.55
N ALA A 80 7.31 29.83 -7.09
CA ALA A 80 7.63 28.93 -8.20
C ALA A 80 7.46 27.45 -7.81
N GLU A 81 7.79 27.11 -6.57
CA GLU A 81 7.62 25.77 -6.02
C GLU A 81 6.15 25.36 -6.01
N HIS A 82 5.25 26.29 -5.74
CA HIS A 82 3.80 26.02 -5.77
C HIS A 82 3.32 25.69 -7.19
N VAL A 83 3.83 26.39 -8.19
CA VAL A 83 3.48 26.12 -9.59
C VAL A 83 3.95 24.71 -9.99
N GLU A 84 5.16 24.33 -9.63
CA GLU A 84 5.68 22.98 -9.88
C GLU A 84 4.84 21.92 -9.17
N TRP A 85 4.46 22.19 -7.94
CA TRP A 85 3.61 21.30 -7.15
C TRP A 85 2.24 21.11 -7.81
N GLN A 86 1.62 22.19 -8.30
CA GLN A 86 0.35 22.11 -9.00
C GLN A 86 0.43 21.27 -10.27
N GLU A 87 1.51 21.43 -11.04
CA GLU A 87 1.73 20.62 -12.24
C GLU A 87 1.84 19.13 -11.90
N LYS A 88 2.62 18.81 -10.87
CA LYS A 88 2.78 17.43 -10.42
C LYS A 88 1.47 16.84 -9.93
N MET A 89 0.69 17.60 -9.15
CA MET A 89 -0.63 17.18 -8.68
C MET A 89 -1.56 16.87 -9.84
N SER A 90 -1.55 17.69 -10.90
CA SER A 90 -2.42 17.46 -12.06
C SER A 90 -2.06 16.15 -12.79
N GLN A 91 -0.78 15.76 -12.79
CA GLN A 91 -0.33 14.52 -13.42
C GLN A 91 -0.70 13.26 -12.64
N ILE A 92 -0.73 13.34 -11.31
CA ILE A 92 -0.97 12.18 -10.44
C ILE A 92 -2.38 12.17 -9.85
N HIS A 93 -3.22 13.13 -10.22
CA HIS A 93 -4.57 13.25 -9.69
C HIS A 93 -5.37 11.97 -9.89
N ASN A 94 -5.96 11.47 -8.81
CA ASN A 94 -6.78 10.25 -8.78
C ASN A 94 -6.03 8.96 -9.18
N GLN A 95 -4.71 8.99 -9.25
CA GLN A 95 -3.94 7.78 -9.50
C GLN A 95 -3.71 6.99 -8.22
N ALA A 96 -3.80 5.67 -8.32
CA ALA A 96 -3.45 4.75 -7.26
C ALA A 96 -2.65 3.59 -7.85
N GLU A 97 -1.85 2.95 -7.00
CA GLU A 97 -1.09 1.76 -7.40
C GLU A 97 -1.34 0.64 -6.39
N ILE A 98 -1.51 -0.58 -6.90
CA ILE A 98 -1.42 -1.79 -6.10
C ILE A 98 -0.06 -2.39 -6.39
N ILE A 99 0.79 -2.44 -5.37
CA ILE A 99 2.14 -2.97 -5.47
C ILE A 99 2.12 -4.40 -4.95
N ILE A 100 2.37 -5.36 -5.82
CA ILE A 100 2.46 -6.78 -5.44
C ILE A 100 3.90 -7.01 -4.99
N GLY A 101 4.12 -7.00 -3.66
CA GLY A 101 5.44 -7.19 -3.07
C GLY A 101 5.84 -8.64 -2.91
N LYS A 102 4.86 -9.54 -2.85
CA LYS A 102 5.07 -10.98 -2.79
C LYS A 102 3.91 -11.70 -3.46
N GLN A 103 4.23 -12.70 -4.24
CA GLN A 103 3.24 -13.61 -4.82
C GLN A 103 3.89 -14.98 -4.95
N ARG A 104 3.35 -15.98 -4.24
CA ARG A 104 3.98 -17.31 -4.13
C ARG A 104 4.10 -18.01 -5.47
N HIS A 105 3.09 -17.89 -6.31
CA HIS A 105 2.99 -18.60 -7.59
C HIS A 105 2.98 -17.67 -8.79
N GLY A 106 3.49 -16.46 -8.65
CA GLY A 106 3.51 -15.50 -9.73
C GLY A 106 4.54 -14.39 -9.53
N PRO A 107 4.64 -13.47 -10.48
CA PRO A 107 5.60 -12.37 -10.40
C PRO A 107 5.14 -11.27 -9.44
N THR A 108 6.09 -10.49 -8.95
CA THR A 108 5.82 -9.19 -8.34
C THR A 108 5.57 -8.17 -9.43
N GLY A 109 5.00 -7.05 -9.08
CA GLY A 109 4.71 -6.00 -10.05
C GLY A 109 3.85 -4.89 -9.48
N VAL A 110 3.41 -4.01 -10.36
CA VAL A 110 2.59 -2.85 -10.01
C VAL A 110 1.38 -2.80 -10.93
N ILE A 111 0.20 -2.63 -10.33
CA ILE A 111 -1.06 -2.44 -11.05
C ILE A 111 -1.51 -1.01 -10.81
N LYS A 112 -1.73 -0.26 -11.88
CA LYS A 112 -2.23 1.11 -11.79
C LYS A 112 -3.76 1.12 -11.78
N LEU A 113 -4.34 1.88 -10.85
CA LEU A 113 -5.77 2.05 -10.71
C LEU A 113 -6.10 3.56 -10.64
N GLU A 114 -7.36 3.87 -10.84
CA GLU A 114 -7.89 5.20 -10.51
C GLU A 114 -8.58 5.13 -9.14
N PHE A 115 -8.40 6.18 -8.34
CA PHE A 115 -9.09 6.33 -7.08
C PHE A 115 -9.99 7.57 -7.14
N GLU A 116 -11.30 7.35 -7.06
CA GLU A 116 -12.27 8.44 -7.00
C GLU A 116 -12.45 8.86 -5.55
N SER A 117 -11.72 9.91 -5.13
CA SER A 117 -11.72 10.35 -3.73
C SER A 117 -13.08 10.79 -3.24
N ALA A 118 -13.92 11.36 -4.12
CA ALA A 118 -15.28 11.76 -3.77
C ALA A 118 -16.16 10.58 -3.32
N PHE A 119 -15.86 9.37 -3.80
CA PHE A 119 -16.63 8.16 -3.51
C PHE A 119 -15.83 7.12 -2.74
N THR A 120 -14.58 7.42 -2.39
CA THR A 120 -13.65 6.47 -1.76
C THR A 120 -13.65 5.13 -2.51
N LYS A 121 -13.47 5.18 -3.82
CA LYS A 121 -13.65 4.03 -4.72
C LYS A 121 -12.45 3.87 -5.64
N PHE A 122 -11.93 2.63 -5.73
CA PHE A 122 -10.94 2.24 -6.73
C PHE A 122 -11.65 1.73 -7.97
N LYS A 123 -11.07 2.01 -9.14
CA LYS A 123 -11.54 1.47 -10.41
C LYS A 123 -10.39 1.26 -11.37
N ASP A 124 -10.62 0.50 -12.43
CA ASP A 124 -9.62 0.30 -13.46
C ASP A 124 -9.33 1.59 -14.19
N VAL A 125 -8.09 1.72 -14.67
CA VAL A 125 -7.70 2.88 -15.48
C VAL A 125 -8.45 2.80 -16.81
N THR A 126 -9.18 3.86 -17.10
CA THR A 126 -9.84 4.00 -18.40
C THR A 126 -8.90 4.67 -19.38
N SER A 127 -8.73 4.05 -20.52
CA SER A 127 -7.90 4.60 -21.60
C SER A 127 -8.55 5.79 -22.28
#